data_f8da384ab1bbac746b75033373f35a56
#
_entry.id   f8da384ab1bbac746b75033373f35a56
#
_cell.length_a   1.000
_cell.length_b   1.000
_cell.length_c   1.000
_cell.angle_alpha   90.00
_cell.angle_beta   90.00
_cell.angle_gamma   90.00
#
_symmetry.space_group_name_H-M   'P 1'
#
loop_
_entity.id
_entity.type
_entity.pdbx_description
1 polymer ?
#
loop_
_entity_poly.entity_id
_entity_poly.type
_entity_poly.pdbx_seq_one_letter_code
_entity_poly.pdbx_strand_id
1 'polypeptide(L)'
;SDSSDKYKDVGMFAYRVLATTYSKFREGGTAKHKQYRWNKFYSRILPVCTKEYDVAIAYLQGEQYYYLVDKVRAKKKIGWIHNEYPKTGLSEAYDLPYIEKIDQIVTISDACAEVLKQCFPSQSKKVSVLPNLISEKVIADLADKFYPEEFDPNAKILVSIGRLHPQKGFDLAIEAAQILKAKEVRFNWYILGSGDLERELKEMVKKLCLEDVMHFIGSRENPYPYIKNSDVIIQSSRFEGKSIVLDEAKILSKPIVATNYTTVRD
;
A
#
# COMPACT_ATOMS: atom_id res chain seq x y z
N SER A 1 19.09 29.40 -14.35
CA SER A 1 18.81 27.98 -14.60
C SER A 1 19.39 27.62 -15.96
N ASP A 2 20.44 26.84 -15.91
CA ASP A 2 21.30 26.51 -17.04
C ASP A 2 20.53 25.63 -18.05
N SER A 3 20.62 25.97 -19.34
CA SER A 3 19.97 25.20 -20.43
C SER A 3 20.43 23.74 -20.47
N SER A 4 21.61 23.43 -19.94
CA SER A 4 22.16 22.07 -19.83
C SER A 4 21.35 21.15 -18.89
N ASP A 5 20.72 21.69 -17.86
CA ASP A 5 19.89 20.91 -16.93
C ASP A 5 18.53 20.53 -17.54
N LYS A 6 17.96 21.42 -18.37
CA LYS A 6 16.71 21.13 -19.09
C LYS A 6 16.84 19.96 -20.08
N TYR A 7 17.96 19.86 -20.78
CA TYR A 7 18.21 18.76 -21.73
C TYR A 7 18.49 17.43 -21.02
N LYS A 8 19.11 17.46 -19.83
CA LYS A 8 19.27 16.27 -18.99
C LYS A 8 17.93 15.75 -18.49
N ASP A 9 17.02 16.64 -18.10
CA ASP A 9 15.66 16.28 -17.64
C ASP A 9 14.81 15.67 -18.75
N VAL A 10 14.86 16.23 -19.97
CA VAL A 10 14.11 15.71 -21.14
C VAL A 10 14.65 14.33 -21.55
N GLY A 11 15.98 14.17 -21.59
CA GLY A 11 16.63 12.88 -21.89
C GLY A 11 16.27 11.81 -20.85
N MET A 12 16.26 12.17 -19.57
CA MET A 12 15.90 11.27 -18.47
C MET A 12 14.42 10.90 -18.51
N PHE A 13 13.53 11.85 -18.86
CA PHE A 13 12.10 11.59 -19.04
C PHE A 13 11.84 10.61 -20.19
N ALA A 14 12.42 10.86 -21.38
CA ALA A 14 12.29 9.97 -22.52
C ALA A 14 12.78 8.54 -22.22
N TYR A 15 13.91 8.45 -21.50
CA TYR A 15 14.47 7.17 -21.10
C TYR A 15 13.59 6.42 -20.08
N ARG A 16 12.94 7.14 -19.16
CA ARG A 16 11.95 6.57 -18.22
C ARG A 16 10.72 6.05 -18.93
N VAL A 17 10.22 6.76 -19.93
CA VAL A 17 9.10 6.31 -20.77
C VAL A 17 9.49 5.04 -21.53
N LEU A 18 10.65 5.02 -22.18
CA LEU A 18 11.16 3.84 -22.88
C LEU A 18 11.35 2.64 -21.96
N ALA A 19 11.96 2.83 -20.78
CA ALA A 19 12.14 1.79 -19.79
C ALA A 19 10.81 1.22 -19.29
N THR A 20 9.81 2.06 -19.11
CA THR A 20 8.48 1.67 -18.64
C THR A 20 7.70 0.90 -19.72
N THR A 21 7.69 1.41 -20.94
CA THR A 21 7.03 0.74 -22.08
C THR A 21 7.70 -0.60 -22.42
N TYR A 22 9.02 -0.62 -22.51
CA TYR A 22 9.76 -1.84 -22.80
C TYR A 22 9.58 -2.91 -21.72
N SER A 23 9.50 -2.54 -20.45
CA SER A 23 9.27 -3.49 -19.36
C SER A 23 7.88 -4.13 -19.39
N LYS A 24 6.85 -3.41 -19.88
CA LYS A 24 5.46 -3.91 -19.98
C LYS A 24 5.29 -5.05 -21.00
N PHE A 25 6.17 -5.14 -21.99
CA PHE A 25 6.16 -6.24 -22.98
C PHE A 25 6.79 -7.54 -22.48
N ARG A 26 7.30 -7.58 -21.26
CA ARG A 26 7.87 -8.77 -20.64
C ARG A 26 6.86 -9.48 -19.76
N GLU A 27 6.90 -10.82 -19.77
CA GLU A 27 6.12 -11.64 -18.85
C GLU A 27 6.53 -11.38 -17.40
N GLY A 28 5.56 -11.19 -16.54
CA GLY A 28 5.73 -10.94 -15.11
C GLY A 28 4.98 -9.70 -14.63
N GLY A 29 4.52 -9.71 -13.41
CA GLY A 29 3.79 -8.60 -12.80
C GLY A 29 4.64 -7.34 -12.59
N THR A 30 4.01 -6.25 -12.18
CA THR A 30 4.61 -4.91 -11.98
C THR A 30 5.92 -4.94 -11.17
N ALA A 31 6.04 -5.86 -10.20
CA ALA A 31 7.23 -5.98 -9.36
C ALA A 31 8.44 -6.50 -10.13
N LYS A 32 8.28 -7.56 -10.95
CA LYS A 32 9.35 -8.06 -11.83
C LYS A 32 9.76 -7.02 -12.87
N HIS A 33 8.81 -6.20 -13.34
CA HIS A 33 9.10 -5.08 -14.23
C HIS A 33 10.00 -4.03 -13.54
N LYS A 34 9.85 -3.77 -12.24
CA LYS A 34 10.76 -2.87 -11.48
C LYS A 34 12.17 -3.43 -11.41
N GLN A 35 12.34 -4.71 -11.08
CA GLN A 35 13.64 -5.38 -11.07
C GLN A 35 14.33 -5.32 -12.44
N TYR A 36 13.58 -5.63 -13.51
CA TYR A 36 14.07 -5.56 -14.87
C TYR A 36 14.49 -4.14 -15.28
N ARG A 37 13.67 -3.11 -14.95
CA ARG A 37 14.00 -1.71 -15.23
C ARG A 37 15.28 -1.28 -14.53
N TRP A 38 15.44 -1.67 -13.26
CA TRP A 38 16.68 -1.38 -12.55
C TRP A 38 17.87 -1.98 -13.25
N ASN A 39 17.85 -3.29 -13.50
CA ASN A 39 18.98 -4.02 -14.08
C ASN A 39 19.38 -3.50 -15.48
N LYS A 40 18.43 -3.19 -16.33
CA LYS A 40 18.70 -2.82 -17.73
C LYS A 40 18.86 -1.32 -17.95
N PHE A 41 18.21 -0.51 -17.14
CA PHE A 41 18.09 0.92 -17.41
C PHE A 41 18.56 1.78 -16.24
N TYR A 42 17.89 1.76 -15.11
CA TYR A 42 18.08 2.76 -14.05
C TYR A 42 19.45 2.68 -13.37
N SER A 43 20.01 1.49 -13.20
CA SER A 43 21.34 1.31 -12.65
C SER A 43 22.43 2.04 -13.44
N ARG A 44 22.23 2.28 -14.74
CA ARG A 44 23.20 2.93 -15.63
C ARG A 44 23.02 4.43 -15.71
N ILE A 45 21.77 4.93 -15.64
CA ILE A 45 21.46 6.35 -15.87
C ILE A 45 21.31 7.17 -14.61
N LEU A 46 20.87 6.54 -13.52
CA LEU A 46 20.70 7.26 -12.26
C LEU A 46 22.06 7.65 -11.68
N PRO A 47 22.21 8.92 -11.27
CA PRO A 47 23.47 9.39 -10.73
C PRO A 47 23.81 8.69 -9.42
N VAL A 48 25.11 8.54 -9.17
CA VAL A 48 25.62 8.15 -7.86
C VAL A 48 25.48 9.36 -6.92
N CYS A 49 25.00 9.11 -5.71
CA CYS A 49 24.96 10.14 -4.68
C CYS A 49 26.40 10.46 -4.26
N THR A 50 26.81 11.72 -4.45
CA THR A 50 28.18 12.17 -4.14
C THR A 50 28.41 12.41 -2.65
N LYS A 51 27.32 12.62 -1.89
CA LYS A 51 27.38 12.79 -0.43
C LYS A 51 27.56 11.46 0.27
N GLU A 52 28.28 11.49 1.38
CA GLU A 52 28.41 10.38 2.32
C GLU A 52 27.52 10.61 3.54
N TYR A 53 26.89 9.55 4.02
CA TYR A 53 25.94 9.60 5.12
C TYR A 53 26.34 8.64 6.24
N ASP A 54 26.03 8.99 7.48
CA ASP A 54 26.16 8.05 8.59
C ASP A 54 25.13 6.93 8.48
N VAL A 55 23.89 7.28 8.10
CA VAL A 55 22.80 6.32 7.89
C VAL A 55 22.05 6.71 6.61
N ALA A 56 21.73 5.71 5.79
CA ALA A 56 20.83 5.88 4.64
C ALA A 56 19.71 4.83 4.70
N ILE A 57 18.49 5.27 4.42
CA ILE A 57 17.28 4.47 4.56
C ILE A 57 16.56 4.37 3.22
N ALA A 58 16.28 3.13 2.76
CA ALA A 58 15.30 2.87 1.72
C ALA A 58 13.97 2.52 2.38
N TYR A 59 13.01 3.44 2.34
CA TYR A 59 11.73 3.30 3.02
C TYR A 59 10.71 2.41 2.29
N LEU A 60 11.06 1.88 1.12
CA LEU A 60 10.27 0.91 0.35
C LEU A 60 11.20 -0.08 -0.35
N GLN A 61 10.74 -1.33 -0.46
CA GLN A 61 11.42 -2.39 -1.18
C GLN A 61 11.42 -2.18 -2.71
N GLY A 62 12.32 -2.86 -3.40
CA GLY A 62 12.47 -2.81 -4.85
C GLY A 62 13.48 -1.74 -5.29
N GLU A 63 13.12 -0.86 -6.23
CA GLU A 63 14.05 0.10 -6.85
C GLU A 63 14.77 0.98 -5.83
N GLN A 64 14.13 1.33 -4.70
CA GLN A 64 14.75 2.09 -3.61
C GLN A 64 15.89 1.32 -2.95
N TYR A 65 15.73 0.01 -2.76
CA TYR A 65 16.80 -0.84 -2.22
C TYR A 65 17.98 -0.89 -3.16
N TYR A 66 17.73 -1.09 -4.45
CA TYR A 66 18.78 -1.17 -5.46
C TYR A 66 19.53 0.15 -5.54
N TYR A 67 18.82 1.29 -5.52
CA TYR A 67 19.44 2.60 -5.50
C TYR A 67 20.29 2.82 -4.24
N LEU A 68 19.75 2.49 -3.06
CA LEU A 68 20.47 2.58 -1.79
C LEU A 68 21.78 1.80 -1.83
N VAL A 69 21.75 0.59 -2.36
CA VAL A 69 22.92 -0.28 -2.41
C VAL A 69 23.94 0.18 -3.45
N ASP A 70 23.50 0.47 -4.68
CA ASP A 70 24.36 0.71 -5.82
C ASP A 70 24.84 2.17 -5.93
N LYS A 71 24.09 3.13 -5.39
CA LYS A 71 24.26 4.55 -5.68
C LYS A 71 24.49 5.43 -4.46
N VAL A 72 24.28 4.95 -3.25
CA VAL A 72 24.41 5.73 -2.03
C VAL A 72 25.59 5.24 -1.19
N ARG A 73 26.45 6.17 -0.76
CA ARG A 73 27.52 5.93 0.21
C ARG A 73 27.01 6.21 1.61
N ALA A 74 27.02 5.21 2.48
CA ALA A 74 26.62 5.35 3.88
C ALA A 74 27.36 4.34 4.75
N LYS A 75 27.63 4.71 6.00
CA LYS A 75 28.22 3.80 7.00
C LYS A 75 27.24 2.70 7.41
N LYS A 76 25.94 3.02 7.47
CA LYS A 76 24.86 2.07 7.74
C LYS A 76 23.74 2.23 6.73
N LYS A 77 23.26 1.11 6.18
CA LYS A 77 22.14 1.06 5.24
C LYS A 77 20.99 0.31 5.85
N ILE A 78 19.78 0.90 5.86
CA ILE A 78 18.56 0.31 6.42
C ILE A 78 17.53 0.20 5.31
N GLY A 79 16.89 -0.96 5.18
CA GLY A 79 15.84 -1.18 4.23
C GLY A 79 14.51 -1.49 4.91
N TRP A 80 13.41 -0.86 4.46
CA TRP A 80 12.06 -1.06 4.98
C TRP A 80 11.21 -1.91 4.04
N ILE A 81 10.49 -2.90 4.56
CA ILE A 81 9.56 -3.76 3.82
C ILE A 81 8.19 -3.68 4.49
N HIS A 82 7.20 -3.13 3.78
CA HIS A 82 5.88 -2.80 4.31
C HIS A 82 4.79 -3.85 4.01
N ASN A 83 5.14 -4.98 3.39
CA ASN A 83 4.18 -6.04 3.04
C ASN A 83 4.80 -7.41 3.27
N GLU A 84 3.98 -8.45 3.28
CA GLU A 84 4.47 -9.81 3.14
C GLU A 84 5.30 -9.94 1.85
N TYR A 85 6.57 -10.27 1.97
CA TYR A 85 7.52 -10.22 0.86
C TYR A 85 7.06 -11.01 -0.38
N PRO A 86 6.59 -12.27 -0.29
CA PRO A 86 6.12 -13.04 -1.46
C PRO A 86 4.94 -12.38 -2.17
N LYS A 87 4.08 -11.67 -1.45
CA LYS A 87 2.93 -10.96 -2.02
C LYS A 87 3.33 -9.71 -2.81
N THR A 88 4.57 -9.23 -2.67
CA THR A 88 5.08 -8.12 -3.47
C THR A 88 5.32 -8.50 -4.92
N GLY A 89 5.46 -9.80 -5.22
CA GLY A 89 5.80 -10.32 -6.53
C GLY A 89 7.26 -10.09 -6.94
N LEU A 90 8.11 -9.62 -6.02
CA LEU A 90 9.56 -9.50 -6.24
C LEU A 90 10.22 -10.87 -6.23
N SER A 91 11.34 -11.02 -6.93
CA SER A 91 12.13 -12.25 -6.97
C SER A 91 13.15 -12.26 -5.84
N GLU A 92 13.06 -13.25 -4.95
CA GLU A 92 14.02 -13.46 -3.85
C GLU A 92 15.45 -13.60 -4.37
N ALA A 93 15.64 -14.40 -5.40
CA ALA A 93 16.95 -14.62 -6.01
C ALA A 93 17.57 -13.33 -6.59
N TYR A 94 16.74 -12.41 -7.10
CA TYR A 94 17.21 -11.12 -7.58
C TYR A 94 17.53 -10.17 -6.42
N ASP A 95 16.74 -10.18 -5.37
CA ASP A 95 16.87 -9.23 -4.26
C ASP A 95 17.94 -9.67 -3.24
N LEU A 96 18.24 -10.95 -3.12
CA LEU A 96 19.21 -11.46 -2.13
C LEU A 96 20.55 -10.72 -2.16
N PRO A 97 21.22 -10.48 -3.31
CA PRO A 97 22.49 -9.76 -3.36
C PRO A 97 22.40 -8.29 -2.86
N TYR A 98 21.22 -7.69 -2.93
CA TYR A 98 20.97 -6.35 -2.39
C TYR A 98 20.70 -6.40 -0.88
N ILE A 99 19.91 -7.36 -0.43
CA ILE A 99 19.59 -7.60 0.98
C ILE A 99 20.85 -7.94 1.77
N GLU A 100 21.79 -8.70 1.20
CA GLU A 100 23.09 -8.98 1.83
C GLU A 100 23.92 -7.72 2.14
N LYS A 101 23.78 -6.66 1.33
CA LYS A 101 24.49 -5.40 1.48
C LYS A 101 23.76 -4.37 2.36
N ILE A 102 22.56 -4.69 2.84
CA ILE A 102 21.80 -3.89 3.80
C ILE A 102 22.15 -4.37 5.20
N ASP A 103 22.43 -3.44 6.13
CA ASP A 103 22.84 -3.75 7.49
C ASP A 103 21.65 -4.15 8.38
N GLN A 104 20.47 -3.56 8.14
CA GLN A 104 19.26 -3.83 8.91
C GLN A 104 18.03 -3.79 8.00
N ILE A 105 17.18 -4.81 8.14
CA ILE A 105 15.91 -4.90 7.44
C ILE A 105 14.80 -4.63 8.46
N VAL A 106 13.97 -3.66 8.21
CA VAL A 106 12.85 -3.31 9.07
C VAL A 106 11.55 -3.71 8.40
N THR A 107 10.66 -4.32 9.14
CA THR A 107 9.29 -4.59 8.72
C THR A 107 8.30 -4.14 9.79
N ILE A 108 7.01 -4.22 9.51
CA ILE A 108 5.96 -3.50 10.24
C ILE A 108 5.13 -4.41 11.17
N SER A 109 5.32 -5.73 11.10
CA SER A 109 4.66 -6.69 11.99
C SER A 109 5.50 -7.96 12.19
N ASP A 110 5.22 -8.72 13.24
CA ASP A 110 5.90 -9.97 13.54
C ASP A 110 5.62 -11.03 12.46
N ALA A 111 4.38 -11.10 11.96
CA ALA A 111 4.05 -12.00 10.86
C ALA A 111 4.87 -11.70 9.59
N CYS A 112 5.03 -10.43 9.23
CA CYS A 112 5.90 -10.03 8.11
C CYS A 112 7.37 -10.38 8.37
N ALA A 113 7.84 -10.25 9.62
CA ALA A 113 9.20 -10.60 9.99
C ALA A 113 9.48 -12.10 9.83
N GLU A 114 8.56 -12.96 10.29
CA GLU A 114 8.70 -14.41 10.13
C GLU A 114 8.72 -14.83 8.66
N VAL A 115 7.85 -14.25 7.84
CA VAL A 115 7.86 -14.49 6.38
C VAL A 115 9.19 -14.04 5.75
N LEU A 116 9.72 -12.87 6.14
CA LEU A 116 11.02 -12.39 5.65
C LEU A 116 12.19 -13.30 6.05
N LYS A 117 12.20 -13.82 7.27
CA LYS A 117 13.21 -14.78 7.74
C LYS A 117 13.15 -16.09 6.95
N GLN A 118 11.95 -16.53 6.54
CA GLN A 118 11.78 -17.70 5.68
C GLN A 118 12.28 -17.46 4.24
N CYS A 119 12.00 -16.27 3.65
CA CYS A 119 12.48 -15.89 2.32
C CYS A 119 14.00 -15.70 2.29
N PHE A 120 14.59 -15.16 3.36
CA PHE A 120 16.03 -14.84 3.44
C PHE A 120 16.67 -15.42 4.72
N PRO A 121 16.77 -16.74 4.86
CA PRO A 121 17.26 -17.38 6.09
C PRO A 121 18.65 -16.95 6.51
N SER A 122 19.56 -16.75 5.55
CA SER A 122 20.93 -16.26 5.79
C SER A 122 20.99 -14.85 6.36
N GLN A 123 19.94 -14.06 6.21
CA GLN A 123 19.84 -12.67 6.64
C GLN A 123 18.86 -12.46 7.80
N SER A 124 18.35 -13.53 8.38
CA SER A 124 17.33 -13.50 9.45
C SER A 124 17.71 -12.64 10.65
N LYS A 125 19.00 -12.60 11.01
CA LYS A 125 19.53 -11.78 12.14
C LYS A 125 19.44 -10.26 11.89
N LYS A 126 19.27 -9.83 10.65
CA LYS A 126 19.13 -8.40 10.28
C LYS A 126 17.69 -7.92 10.36
N VAL A 127 16.71 -8.83 10.46
CA VAL A 127 15.29 -8.49 10.45
C VAL A 127 14.86 -8.00 11.82
N SER A 128 14.24 -6.84 11.85
CA SER A 128 13.63 -6.24 13.04
C SER A 128 12.23 -5.73 12.73
N VAL A 129 11.39 -5.65 13.75
CA VAL A 129 10.03 -5.13 13.64
C VAL A 129 9.99 -3.71 14.20
N LEU A 130 9.45 -2.79 13.43
CA LEU A 130 9.10 -1.45 13.89
C LEU A 130 7.71 -1.10 13.31
N PRO A 131 6.66 -1.17 14.13
CA PRO A 131 5.31 -0.83 13.71
C PRO A 131 5.19 0.61 13.24
N ASN A 132 4.19 0.90 12.39
CA ASN A 132 3.88 2.25 12.00
C ASN A 132 3.51 3.08 13.24
N LEU A 133 4.03 4.31 13.30
CA LEU A 133 3.68 5.25 14.38
C LEU A 133 2.28 5.80 14.13
N ILE A 134 1.41 5.66 15.12
CA ILE A 134 0.04 6.15 15.11
C ILE A 134 -0.17 7.00 16.38
N SER A 135 -0.74 8.19 16.22
CA SER A 135 -1.07 9.06 17.36
C SER A 135 -2.56 9.02 17.64
N GLU A 136 -2.95 8.37 18.71
CA GLU A 136 -4.35 8.30 19.17
C GLU A 136 -4.97 9.69 19.35
N LYS A 137 -4.21 10.63 19.95
CA LYS A 137 -4.66 12.01 20.15
C LYS A 137 -4.96 12.71 18.83
N VAL A 138 -4.07 12.60 17.84
CA VAL A 138 -4.28 13.24 16.53
C VAL A 138 -5.48 12.65 15.83
N ILE A 139 -5.66 11.32 15.89
CA ILE A 139 -6.82 10.65 15.29
C ILE A 139 -8.10 11.10 15.98
N ALA A 140 -8.15 11.14 17.31
CA ALA A 140 -9.31 11.58 18.05
C ALA A 140 -9.68 13.04 17.73
N ASP A 141 -8.68 13.95 17.75
CA ASP A 141 -8.88 15.37 17.45
C ASP A 141 -9.40 15.61 16.02
N LEU A 142 -8.92 14.82 15.06
CA LEU A 142 -9.34 14.88 13.65
C LEU A 142 -10.70 14.24 13.41
N ALA A 143 -11.06 13.21 14.18
CA ALA A 143 -12.34 12.51 14.07
C ALA A 143 -13.53 13.36 14.49
N ASP A 144 -13.30 14.39 15.31
CA ASP A 144 -14.32 15.32 15.80
C ASP A 144 -14.51 16.59 14.95
N LYS A 145 -13.83 16.68 13.80
CA LYS A 145 -13.85 17.91 13.00
C LYS A 145 -15.17 18.19 12.30
N PHE A 146 -15.89 17.13 11.88
CA PHE A 146 -17.17 17.25 11.20
C PHE A 146 -17.97 15.94 11.28
N TYR A 147 -19.24 15.99 10.95
CA TYR A 147 -20.07 14.81 10.66
C TYR A 147 -20.20 14.67 9.14
N PRO A 148 -20.00 13.46 8.56
CA PRO A 148 -20.15 13.27 7.12
C PRO A 148 -21.58 13.52 6.65
N GLU A 149 -21.76 14.53 5.79
CA GLU A 149 -23.09 14.94 5.32
C GLU A 149 -23.74 13.88 4.41
N GLU A 150 -22.92 13.01 3.82
CA GLU A 150 -23.37 11.92 2.95
C GLU A 150 -24.04 10.76 3.74
N PHE A 151 -23.87 10.70 5.06
CA PHE A 151 -24.40 9.59 5.86
C PHE A 151 -25.91 9.70 6.11
N ASP A 152 -26.65 8.65 5.73
CA ASP A 152 -28.08 8.52 6.07
C ASP A 152 -28.22 8.00 7.53
N PRO A 153 -28.70 8.82 8.47
CA PRO A 153 -28.85 8.41 9.87
C PRO A 153 -29.89 7.29 10.11
N ASN A 154 -30.69 6.97 9.09
CA ASN A 154 -31.72 5.93 9.19
C ASN A 154 -31.25 4.57 8.68
N ALA A 155 -30.02 4.45 8.18
CA ALA A 155 -29.45 3.20 7.68
C ALA A 155 -28.19 2.83 8.47
N LYS A 156 -27.82 1.56 8.48
CA LYS A 156 -26.53 1.12 9.00
C LYS A 156 -25.41 1.63 8.12
N ILE A 157 -24.44 2.31 8.71
CA ILE A 157 -23.31 2.92 7.99
C ILE A 157 -22.11 1.98 8.01
N LEU A 158 -21.80 1.40 6.84
CA LEU A 158 -20.61 0.60 6.63
C LEU A 158 -19.57 1.46 5.91
N VAL A 159 -18.32 1.38 6.35
CA VAL A 159 -17.22 2.14 5.73
C VAL A 159 -16.06 1.24 5.39
N SER A 160 -15.52 1.42 4.19
CA SER A 160 -14.26 0.82 3.76
C SER A 160 -13.31 1.90 3.23
N ILE A 161 -12.03 1.82 3.60
CA ILE A 161 -11.02 2.82 3.24
C ILE A 161 -9.83 2.14 2.60
N GLY A 162 -9.45 2.61 1.42
CA GLY A 162 -8.25 2.09 0.76
C GLY A 162 -8.16 2.42 -0.71
N ARG A 163 -6.98 2.21 -1.28
CA ARG A 163 -6.76 2.37 -2.71
C ARG A 163 -7.57 1.34 -3.51
N LEU A 164 -8.27 1.77 -4.54
CA LEU A 164 -9.04 0.89 -5.42
C LEU A 164 -8.09 0.05 -6.31
N HIS A 165 -7.59 -1.02 -5.72
CA HIS A 165 -6.55 -1.90 -6.26
C HIS A 165 -6.88 -3.35 -5.92
N PRO A 166 -6.49 -4.36 -6.72
CA PRO A 166 -6.81 -5.77 -6.49
C PRO A 166 -6.47 -6.28 -5.08
N GLN A 167 -5.41 -5.76 -4.47
CA GLN A 167 -5.02 -6.08 -3.08
C GLN A 167 -6.16 -5.82 -2.08
N LYS A 168 -6.91 -4.73 -2.25
CA LYS A 168 -7.94 -4.29 -1.29
C LYS A 168 -9.27 -5.05 -1.40
N GLY A 169 -9.45 -5.85 -2.46
CA GLY A 169 -10.56 -6.80 -2.58
C GLY A 169 -11.95 -6.14 -2.55
N PHE A 170 -12.11 -4.95 -3.14
CA PHE A 170 -13.42 -4.28 -3.18
C PHE A 170 -14.47 -5.04 -4.01
N ASP A 171 -14.06 -5.91 -4.90
CA ASP A 171 -14.94 -6.89 -5.57
C ASP A 171 -15.61 -7.82 -4.55
N LEU A 172 -14.88 -8.34 -3.54
CA LEU A 172 -15.47 -9.14 -2.45
C LEU A 172 -16.44 -8.31 -1.59
N ALA A 173 -16.15 -7.03 -1.38
CA ALA A 173 -17.07 -6.12 -0.69
C ALA A 173 -18.38 -5.94 -1.48
N ILE A 174 -18.31 -5.80 -2.80
CA ILE A 174 -19.48 -5.68 -3.67
C ILE A 174 -20.33 -6.97 -3.65
N GLU A 175 -19.70 -8.14 -3.69
CA GLU A 175 -20.39 -9.43 -3.54
C GLU A 175 -21.09 -9.55 -2.17
N ALA A 176 -20.42 -9.12 -1.10
CA ALA A 176 -21.02 -9.10 0.23
C ALA A 176 -22.21 -8.12 0.31
N ALA A 177 -22.13 -6.96 -0.31
CA ALA A 177 -23.23 -5.99 -0.38
C ALA A 177 -24.44 -6.57 -1.12
N GLN A 178 -24.22 -7.34 -2.19
CA GLN A 178 -25.32 -8.04 -2.91
C GLN A 178 -26.05 -9.01 -1.97
N ILE A 179 -25.29 -9.77 -1.17
CA ILE A 179 -25.87 -10.71 -0.20
C ILE A 179 -26.69 -9.97 0.88
N LEU A 180 -26.16 -8.86 1.40
CA LEU A 180 -26.85 -8.05 2.41
C LEU A 180 -28.15 -7.46 1.85
N LYS A 181 -28.12 -6.93 0.63
CA LYS A 181 -29.31 -6.41 -0.06
C LYS A 181 -30.35 -7.49 -0.30
N ALA A 182 -29.94 -8.67 -0.74
CA ALA A 182 -30.85 -9.81 -0.94
C ALA A 182 -31.52 -10.31 0.37
N LYS A 183 -30.87 -10.01 1.53
CA LYS A 183 -31.41 -10.27 2.86
C LYS A 183 -32.22 -9.11 3.44
N GLU A 184 -32.52 -8.11 2.62
CA GLU A 184 -33.30 -6.91 3.00
C GLU A 184 -32.69 -6.12 4.19
N VAL A 185 -31.38 -6.23 4.39
CA VAL A 185 -30.68 -5.42 5.39
C VAL A 185 -30.65 -3.97 4.91
N ARG A 186 -31.11 -3.04 5.74
CA ARG A 186 -31.03 -1.61 5.45
C ARG A 186 -29.67 -1.06 5.81
N PHE A 187 -28.82 -0.73 4.82
CA PHE A 187 -27.47 -0.21 5.01
C PHE A 187 -27.08 0.77 3.90
N ASN A 188 -26.07 1.59 4.17
CA ASN A 188 -25.30 2.31 3.19
C ASN A 188 -23.80 1.99 3.39
N TRP A 189 -23.13 1.62 2.33
CA TRP A 189 -21.70 1.28 2.36
C TRP A 189 -20.88 2.31 1.59
N TYR A 190 -20.09 3.10 2.32
CA TYR A 190 -19.27 4.15 1.77
C TYR A 190 -17.84 3.68 1.55
N ILE A 191 -17.33 3.86 0.33
CA ILE A 191 -16.00 3.48 -0.10
C ILE A 191 -15.17 4.76 -0.23
N LEU A 192 -14.18 4.95 0.67
CA LEU A 192 -13.23 6.05 0.65
C LEU A 192 -11.94 5.61 -0.02
N GLY A 193 -11.60 6.23 -1.13
CA GLY A 193 -10.37 5.97 -1.87
C GLY A 193 -10.50 6.18 -3.36
N SER A 194 -9.38 6.05 -4.04
CA SER A 194 -9.28 6.11 -5.50
C SER A 194 -8.29 5.06 -5.99
N GLY A 195 -8.27 4.77 -7.27
CA GLY A 195 -7.33 3.82 -7.87
C GLY A 195 -7.72 3.31 -9.23
N ASP A 196 -6.88 2.48 -9.80
CA ASP A 196 -6.98 2.01 -11.19
C ASP A 196 -8.25 1.18 -11.47
N LEU A 197 -8.83 0.56 -10.44
CA LEU A 197 -10.05 -0.26 -10.55
C LEU A 197 -11.35 0.54 -10.39
N GLU A 198 -11.32 1.85 -10.20
CA GLU A 198 -12.52 2.63 -9.88
C GLU A 198 -13.65 2.44 -10.91
N ARG A 199 -13.32 2.53 -12.19
CA ARG A 199 -14.29 2.34 -13.26
C ARG A 199 -14.89 0.92 -13.24
N GLU A 200 -14.05 -0.09 -13.14
CA GLU A 200 -14.47 -1.50 -13.14
C GLU A 200 -15.40 -1.81 -11.94
N LEU A 201 -15.03 -1.33 -10.74
CA LEU A 201 -15.82 -1.54 -9.54
C LEU A 201 -17.17 -0.81 -9.60
N LYS A 202 -17.24 0.41 -10.15
CA LYS A 202 -18.50 1.13 -10.37
C LYS A 202 -19.38 0.42 -11.40
N GLU A 203 -18.80 -0.12 -12.48
CA GLU A 203 -19.53 -0.94 -13.44
C GLU A 203 -20.09 -2.22 -12.80
N MET A 204 -19.34 -2.86 -11.90
CA MET A 204 -19.80 -4.02 -11.14
C MET A 204 -20.98 -3.68 -10.22
N VAL A 205 -20.91 -2.57 -9.47
CA VAL A 205 -21.99 -2.06 -8.61
C VAL A 205 -23.27 -1.83 -9.44
N LYS A 206 -23.14 -1.17 -10.60
CA LYS A 206 -24.25 -0.92 -11.50
C LYS A 206 -24.87 -2.21 -12.04
N LYS A 207 -24.03 -3.16 -12.49
CA LYS A 207 -24.47 -4.46 -13.02
C LYS A 207 -25.29 -5.26 -11.98
N LEU A 208 -24.93 -5.11 -10.70
CA LEU A 208 -25.59 -5.81 -9.59
C LEU A 208 -26.72 -4.98 -8.94
N CYS A 209 -27.05 -3.82 -9.53
CA CYS A 209 -28.09 -2.89 -9.02
C CYS A 209 -27.87 -2.51 -7.55
N LEU A 210 -26.63 -2.13 -7.18
CA LEU A 210 -26.23 -1.77 -5.81
C LEU A 210 -25.99 -0.27 -5.62
N GLU A 211 -26.30 0.57 -6.60
CA GLU A 211 -26.02 2.02 -6.61
C GLU A 211 -26.75 2.77 -5.50
N ASP A 212 -27.83 2.24 -5.01
CA ASP A 212 -28.62 2.77 -3.90
C ASP A 212 -28.03 2.49 -2.51
N VAL A 213 -27.10 1.53 -2.41
CA VAL A 213 -26.51 1.10 -1.13
C VAL A 213 -24.98 1.17 -1.08
N MET A 214 -24.29 1.29 -2.24
CA MET A 214 -22.82 1.39 -2.31
C MET A 214 -22.37 2.70 -2.94
N HIS A 215 -21.60 3.48 -2.20
CA HIS A 215 -21.23 4.86 -2.55
C HIS A 215 -19.73 5.03 -2.61
N PHE A 216 -19.16 5.25 -3.81
CA PHE A 216 -17.75 5.60 -4.01
C PHE A 216 -17.61 7.11 -3.85
N ILE A 217 -17.11 7.57 -2.69
CA ILE A 217 -17.03 8.99 -2.35
C ILE A 217 -15.64 9.60 -2.58
N GLY A 218 -14.71 8.80 -3.18
CA GLY A 218 -13.35 9.25 -3.51
C GLY A 218 -12.43 9.33 -2.29
N SER A 219 -11.21 9.81 -2.51
CA SER A 219 -10.25 10.01 -1.42
C SER A 219 -10.63 11.19 -0.54
N ARG A 220 -10.41 11.07 0.76
CA ARG A 220 -10.64 12.13 1.75
C ARG A 220 -9.32 12.44 2.48
N GLU A 221 -9.02 13.72 2.66
CA GLU A 221 -7.83 14.15 3.41
C GLU A 221 -7.94 13.77 4.89
N ASN A 222 -9.14 13.88 5.45
CA ASN A 222 -9.44 13.45 6.81
C ASN A 222 -10.49 12.33 6.79
N PRO A 223 -10.10 11.05 6.87
CA PRO A 223 -11.04 9.93 6.89
C PRO A 223 -11.63 9.65 8.28
N TYR A 224 -11.07 10.20 9.34
CA TYR A 224 -11.43 9.83 10.72
C TYR A 224 -12.86 10.14 11.11
N PRO A 225 -13.51 11.24 10.67
CA PRO A 225 -14.94 11.45 10.90
C PRO A 225 -15.82 10.35 10.28
N TYR A 226 -15.43 9.81 9.14
CA TYR A 226 -16.13 8.69 8.51
C TYR A 226 -15.97 7.40 9.33
N ILE A 227 -14.77 7.13 9.84
CA ILE A 227 -14.53 6.00 10.75
C ILE A 227 -15.36 6.17 12.00
N LYS A 228 -15.26 7.34 12.68
CA LYS A 228 -15.92 7.61 13.95
C LYS A 228 -17.44 7.47 13.87
N ASN A 229 -18.05 7.93 12.81
CA ASN A 229 -19.51 7.95 12.65
C ASN A 229 -20.05 6.72 11.92
N SER A 230 -19.22 5.73 11.54
CA SER A 230 -19.70 4.46 11.00
C SER A 230 -20.20 3.51 12.08
N ASP A 231 -21.07 2.57 11.71
CA ASP A 231 -21.43 1.44 12.57
C ASP A 231 -20.37 0.34 12.51
N VAL A 232 -19.76 0.12 11.33
CA VAL A 232 -18.80 -0.96 11.11
C VAL A 232 -17.76 -0.52 10.08
N ILE A 233 -16.49 -0.81 10.36
CA ILE A 233 -15.40 -0.72 9.40
C ILE A 233 -15.22 -2.09 8.74
N ILE A 234 -15.22 -2.11 7.41
CA ILE A 234 -15.06 -3.35 6.64
C ILE A 234 -13.80 -3.28 5.80
N GLN A 235 -12.94 -4.29 5.96
CA GLN A 235 -11.73 -4.45 5.18
C GLN A 235 -11.72 -5.78 4.44
N SER A 236 -11.96 -5.73 3.15
CA SER A 236 -12.01 -6.89 2.25
C SER A 236 -10.66 -7.29 1.64
N SER A 237 -9.55 -6.79 2.19
CA SER A 237 -8.21 -6.98 1.62
C SER A 237 -7.84 -8.45 1.46
N ARG A 238 -7.17 -8.78 0.37
CA ARG A 238 -6.60 -10.12 0.12
C ARG A 238 -5.31 -10.34 0.90
N PHE A 239 -4.55 -9.29 1.11
CA PHE A 239 -3.34 -9.29 1.94
C PHE A 239 -2.97 -7.87 2.37
N GLU A 240 -2.33 -7.74 3.52
CA GLU A 240 -1.75 -6.50 4.07
C GLU A 240 -0.43 -6.83 4.76
N GLY A 241 0.44 -5.83 4.89
CA GLY A 241 1.59 -5.92 5.78
C GLY A 241 1.18 -5.69 7.24
N LYS A 242 0.56 -4.53 7.49
CA LYS A 242 -0.21 -4.17 8.69
C LYS A 242 -1.19 -3.09 8.26
N SER A 243 -2.46 -3.28 8.60
CA SER A 243 -3.49 -2.33 8.19
C SER A 243 -3.59 -1.16 9.17
N ILE A 244 -3.12 0.00 8.73
CA ILE A 244 -3.28 1.25 9.49
C ILE A 244 -4.76 1.57 9.71
N VAL A 245 -5.62 1.33 8.72
CA VAL A 245 -7.07 1.56 8.83
C VAL A 245 -7.71 0.76 9.97
N LEU A 246 -7.26 -0.49 10.20
CA LEU A 246 -7.76 -1.28 11.32
C LEU A 246 -7.26 -0.73 12.68
N ASP A 247 -6.02 -0.26 12.75
CA ASP A 247 -5.50 0.38 13.95
C ASP A 247 -6.25 1.68 14.24
N GLU A 248 -6.54 2.50 13.21
CA GLU A 248 -7.36 3.72 13.32
C GLU A 248 -8.79 3.40 13.79
N ALA A 249 -9.40 2.33 13.28
CA ALA A 249 -10.72 1.88 13.70
C ALA A 249 -10.73 1.40 15.17
N LYS A 250 -9.68 0.66 15.60
CA LYS A 250 -9.51 0.24 17.00
C LYS A 250 -9.41 1.47 17.93
N ILE A 251 -8.59 2.46 17.57
CA ILE A 251 -8.46 3.72 18.34
C ILE A 251 -9.80 4.43 18.48
N LEU A 252 -10.60 4.46 17.42
CA LEU A 252 -11.94 5.08 17.44
C LEU A 252 -13.03 4.12 17.95
N SER A 253 -12.65 2.96 18.52
CA SER A 253 -13.54 1.98 19.15
C SER A 253 -14.64 1.49 18.22
N LYS A 254 -14.32 1.28 16.94
CA LYS A 254 -15.28 0.80 15.94
C LYS A 254 -15.28 -0.70 15.77
N PRO A 255 -16.46 -1.33 15.61
CA PRO A 255 -16.55 -2.71 15.17
C PRO A 255 -15.85 -2.90 13.82
N ILE A 256 -15.14 -4.02 13.68
CA ILE A 256 -14.37 -4.33 12.47
C ILE A 256 -14.81 -5.69 11.92
N VAL A 257 -15.04 -5.74 10.63
CA VAL A 257 -15.14 -6.98 9.84
C VAL A 257 -14.02 -6.98 8.82
N ALA A 258 -13.19 -8.01 8.84
CA ALA A 258 -12.07 -8.13 7.91
C ALA A 258 -11.99 -9.53 7.32
N THR A 259 -11.48 -9.64 6.11
CA THR A 259 -11.08 -10.92 5.51
C THR A 259 -9.93 -11.54 6.31
N ASN A 260 -9.85 -12.87 6.32
CA ASN A 260 -8.84 -13.59 7.09
C ASN A 260 -7.51 -13.68 6.30
N TYR A 261 -6.80 -12.56 6.17
CA TYR A 261 -5.43 -12.52 5.65
C TYR A 261 -4.41 -12.70 6.78
N THR A 262 -3.15 -13.05 6.45
CA THR A 262 -2.12 -13.51 7.39
C THR A 262 -1.92 -12.57 8.59
N THR A 263 -1.86 -11.26 8.35
CA THR A 263 -1.52 -10.24 9.37
C THR A 263 -2.76 -9.58 10.02
N VAL A 264 -3.97 -10.09 9.78
CA VAL A 264 -5.21 -9.43 10.25
C VAL A 264 -5.34 -9.40 11.77
N ARG A 265 -4.62 -10.28 12.46
CA ARG A 265 -4.65 -10.40 13.93
C ARG A 265 -3.47 -9.70 14.63
N ASP A 266 -2.51 -9.15 13.88
CA ASP A 266 -1.41 -8.34 14.39
C ASP A 266 -1.93 -6.92 14.74
#